data_7a9ebd33b4958787bf9d8d393229769c
#
_entry.id   7a9ebd33b4958787bf9d8d393229769c
#
_cell.length_a   1.000
_cell.length_b   1.000
_cell.length_c   1.000
_cell.angle_alpha   90.00
_cell.angle_beta   90.00
_cell.angle_gamma   90.00
#
_symmetry.space_group_name_H-M   'P 1'
#
loop_
_entity.id
_entity.type
_entity.pdbx_description
1 polymer ?
#
loop_
_entity_poly.entity_id
_entity_poly.type
_entity_poly.pdbx_seq_one_letter_code
_entity_poly.pdbx_strand_id
1 'polypeptide(L)'
;MARIDKIIKDLMGKTEEEQLLKEQFAFLQEMARAKSETFENKLKAMLSNKEAVGQLAIVGDRPFETHSGQHVNISRSCDDAIMDAINEFFKGRPGVKEGFKILVKNGLSGLIGESCIGKHEEKAVFIFPENYSIVRVDVMAYKYTFSRKGVLVRDVENVFAYAMTKSIVDYQKVGIDYLLHCVVDTMRNGEDEDPPIGEIMDYIKELQMCWKMLNEDFGARR
;
A
#
# COMPACT_ATOMS: atom_id res chain seq x y z
N MET A 1 -0.92 -1.44 -58.45
CA MET A 1 -2.00 -1.84 -57.57
C MET A 1 -1.53 -2.65 -56.35
N ALA A 2 -0.77 -3.73 -56.48
CA ALA A 2 -0.34 -4.58 -55.36
C ALA A 2 0.41 -3.87 -54.19
N ARG A 3 1.03 -2.73 -54.46
CA ARG A 3 1.82 -1.97 -53.46
C ARG A 3 0.92 -1.11 -52.58
N ILE A 4 -0.19 -0.60 -53.12
CA ILE A 4 -1.17 0.22 -52.39
C ILE A 4 -2.02 -0.67 -51.48
N ASP A 5 -2.46 -1.86 -51.99
CA ASP A 5 -3.21 -2.83 -51.21
C ASP A 5 -2.41 -3.37 -50.00
N LYS A 6 -1.09 -3.50 -50.15
CA LYS A 6 -0.22 -3.88 -49.02
C LYS A 6 -0.07 -2.79 -47.99
N ILE A 7 0.02 -1.52 -48.40
CA ILE A 7 0.11 -0.36 -47.50
C ILE A 7 -1.27 -0.18 -46.76
N ILE A 8 -2.37 -0.37 -47.48
CA ILE A 8 -3.71 -0.29 -46.86
C ILE A 8 -3.92 -1.43 -45.86
N LYS A 9 -3.51 -2.67 -46.17
CA LYS A 9 -3.54 -3.78 -45.21
C LYS A 9 -2.64 -3.55 -43.99
N ASP A 10 -1.44 -3.03 -44.18
CA ASP A 10 -0.49 -2.71 -43.07
C ASP A 10 -1.01 -1.55 -42.21
N LEU A 11 -1.75 -0.60 -42.79
CA LEU A 11 -2.40 0.50 -42.06
C LEU A 11 -3.68 0.04 -41.33
N MET A 12 -4.48 -0.80 -41.96
CA MET A 12 -5.70 -1.37 -41.33
C MET A 12 -5.32 -2.32 -40.18
N GLY A 13 -4.32 -3.18 -40.37
CA GLY A 13 -3.84 -4.07 -39.32
C GLY A 13 -3.25 -3.30 -38.12
N LYS A 14 -2.55 -2.18 -38.35
CA LYS A 14 -2.06 -1.33 -37.28
C LYS A 14 -3.18 -0.63 -36.52
N THR A 15 -4.21 -0.15 -37.19
CA THR A 15 -5.38 0.50 -36.54
C THR A 15 -6.20 -0.48 -35.70
N GLU A 16 -6.39 -1.70 -36.18
CA GLU A 16 -7.09 -2.75 -35.41
C GLU A 16 -6.26 -3.21 -34.21
N GLU A 17 -4.94 -3.38 -34.36
CA GLU A 17 -4.05 -3.74 -33.27
C GLU A 17 -3.98 -2.62 -32.20
N GLU A 18 -3.90 -1.36 -32.60
CA GLU A 18 -3.94 -0.21 -31.69
C GLU A 18 -5.28 -0.09 -30.97
N GLN A 19 -6.39 -0.38 -31.61
CA GLN A 19 -7.70 -0.35 -30.99
C GLN A 19 -7.85 -1.48 -29.97
N LEU A 20 -7.42 -2.69 -30.31
CA LEU A 20 -7.42 -3.84 -29.41
C LEU A 20 -6.54 -3.57 -28.18
N LEU A 21 -5.36 -2.96 -28.34
CA LEU A 21 -4.49 -2.58 -27.24
C LEU A 21 -5.15 -1.57 -26.31
N LYS A 22 -5.84 -0.57 -26.85
CA LYS A 22 -6.59 0.43 -26.06
C LYS A 22 -7.73 -0.22 -25.25
N GLU A 23 -8.48 -1.13 -25.86
CA GLU A 23 -9.55 -1.85 -25.20
C GLU A 23 -9.02 -2.75 -24.08
N GLN A 24 -7.92 -3.45 -24.32
CA GLN A 24 -7.26 -4.27 -23.30
C GLN A 24 -6.72 -3.42 -22.14
N PHE A 25 -6.11 -2.29 -22.44
CA PHE A 25 -5.62 -1.38 -21.42
C PHE A 25 -6.75 -0.80 -20.57
N ALA A 26 -7.84 -0.35 -21.20
CA ALA A 26 -9.04 0.12 -20.52
C ALA A 26 -9.65 -0.97 -19.62
N PHE A 27 -9.70 -2.20 -20.08
CA PHE A 27 -10.16 -3.34 -19.28
C PHE A 27 -9.28 -3.59 -18.04
N LEU A 28 -7.95 -3.54 -18.21
CA LEU A 28 -7.03 -3.69 -17.08
C LEU A 28 -7.16 -2.56 -16.06
N GLN A 29 -7.36 -1.33 -16.52
CA GLN A 29 -7.64 -0.19 -15.64
C GLN A 29 -8.93 -0.37 -14.84
N GLU A 30 -10.00 -0.82 -15.47
CA GLU A 30 -11.28 -1.09 -14.80
C GLU A 30 -11.16 -2.22 -13.77
N MET A 31 -10.46 -3.30 -14.11
CA MET A 31 -10.20 -4.40 -13.17
C MET A 31 -9.39 -3.91 -11.96
N ALA A 32 -8.35 -3.11 -12.18
CA ALA A 32 -7.53 -2.55 -11.12
C ALA A 32 -8.35 -1.59 -10.24
N ARG A 33 -9.22 -0.76 -10.84
CA ARG A 33 -10.13 0.12 -10.12
C ARG A 33 -11.12 -0.66 -9.24
N ALA A 34 -11.78 -1.65 -9.79
CA ALA A 34 -12.69 -2.51 -9.03
C ALA A 34 -11.99 -3.22 -7.87
N LYS A 35 -10.70 -3.57 -8.04
CA LYS A 35 -9.90 -4.17 -6.98
C LYS A 35 -9.57 -3.17 -5.87
N SER A 36 -9.17 -1.94 -6.20
CA SER A 36 -8.90 -0.90 -5.19
C SER A 36 -10.18 -0.52 -4.41
N GLU A 37 -11.32 -0.37 -5.08
CA GLU A 37 -12.63 -0.15 -4.43
C GLU A 37 -13.01 -1.32 -3.49
N THR A 38 -12.74 -2.55 -3.91
CA THR A 38 -12.97 -3.74 -3.07
C THR A 38 -12.13 -3.69 -1.80
N PHE A 39 -10.86 -3.29 -1.89
CA PHE A 39 -9.98 -3.15 -0.74
C PHE A 39 -10.41 -2.04 0.19
N GLU A 40 -10.78 -0.89 -0.35
CA GLU A 40 -11.31 0.22 0.43
C GLU A 40 -12.52 -0.19 1.25
N ASN A 41 -13.48 -0.88 0.64
CA ASN A 41 -14.67 -1.38 1.31
C ASN A 41 -14.34 -2.44 2.38
N LYS A 42 -13.39 -3.34 2.10
CA LYS A 42 -12.91 -4.33 3.06
C LYS A 42 -12.25 -3.68 4.28
N LEU A 43 -11.39 -2.68 4.07
CA LEU A 43 -10.74 -1.94 5.16
C LEU A 43 -11.77 -1.20 6.01
N LYS A 44 -12.73 -0.50 5.40
CA LYS A 44 -13.80 0.18 6.11
C LYS A 44 -14.65 -0.79 6.93
N ALA A 45 -15.05 -1.90 6.33
CA ALA A 45 -15.84 -2.94 7.02
C ALA A 45 -15.06 -3.56 8.20
N MET A 46 -13.77 -3.84 8.01
CA MET A 46 -12.91 -4.37 9.05
C MET A 46 -12.77 -3.39 10.23
N LEU A 47 -12.53 -2.12 9.95
CA LEU A 47 -12.34 -1.09 10.98
C LEU A 47 -13.64 -0.76 11.74
N SER A 48 -14.79 -0.93 11.08
CA SER A 48 -16.11 -0.78 11.72
C SER A 48 -16.48 -1.97 12.64
N ASN A 49 -15.83 -3.11 12.48
CA ASN A 49 -16.04 -4.29 13.29
C ASN A 49 -15.03 -4.34 14.45
N LYS A 50 -15.48 -4.03 15.67
CA LYS A 50 -14.63 -3.99 16.87
C LYS A 50 -13.91 -5.32 17.16
N GLU A 51 -14.52 -6.44 16.80
CA GLU A 51 -13.89 -7.75 16.96
C GLU A 51 -12.79 -7.98 15.90
N ALA A 52 -13.00 -7.53 14.68
CA ALA A 52 -12.03 -7.65 13.58
C ALA A 52 -10.83 -6.69 13.71
N VAL A 53 -11.01 -5.56 14.42
CA VAL A 53 -9.90 -4.61 14.72
C VAL A 53 -8.90 -5.25 15.68
N GLY A 54 -9.33 -6.22 16.48
CA GLY A 54 -8.49 -6.98 17.40
C GLY A 54 -7.89 -6.10 18.50
N GLN A 55 -6.65 -6.41 18.88
CA GLN A 55 -5.95 -5.74 19.98
C GLN A 55 -5.50 -4.31 19.64
N LEU A 56 -5.47 -3.93 18.35
CA LEU A 56 -5.16 -2.56 17.91
C LEU A 56 -6.42 -1.70 17.78
N ALA A 57 -7.14 -1.53 18.87
CA ALA A 57 -8.35 -0.71 18.94
C ALA A 57 -8.10 0.72 18.41
N ILE A 58 -9.08 1.25 17.70
CA ILE A 58 -9.06 2.62 17.18
C ILE A 58 -10.09 3.50 17.89
N VAL A 59 -9.86 4.80 17.85
CA VAL A 59 -10.83 5.79 18.32
C VAL A 59 -11.95 5.90 17.28
N GLY A 60 -13.18 5.64 17.73
CA GLY A 60 -14.34 5.61 16.83
C GLY A 60 -14.53 4.26 16.14
N ASP A 61 -15.27 4.27 15.04
CA ASP A 61 -15.67 3.08 14.28
C ASP A 61 -15.28 3.13 12.79
N ARG A 62 -14.48 4.13 12.43
CA ARG A 62 -14.05 4.34 11.05
C ARG A 62 -12.70 5.06 10.98
N PRO A 63 -11.95 4.90 9.87
CA PRO A 63 -10.75 5.67 9.63
C PRO A 63 -11.09 7.15 9.44
N PHE A 64 -10.16 8.03 9.80
CA PHE A 64 -10.30 9.47 9.54
C PHE A 64 -9.80 9.87 8.15
N GLU A 65 -9.02 9.01 7.51
CA GLU A 65 -8.51 9.22 6.15
C GLU A 65 -8.50 7.89 5.39
N THR A 66 -8.86 7.94 4.14
CA THR A 66 -8.82 6.78 3.23
C THR A 66 -8.23 7.24 1.90
N HIS A 67 -7.31 6.46 1.35
CA HIS A 67 -6.72 6.67 0.04
C HIS A 67 -6.69 5.35 -0.72
N SER A 68 -7.11 5.35 -1.98
CA SER A 68 -7.06 4.18 -2.84
C SER A 68 -6.65 4.57 -4.24
N GLY A 69 -6.02 3.66 -4.96
CA GLY A 69 -5.57 3.93 -6.32
C GLY A 69 -5.17 2.67 -7.05
N GLN A 70 -4.91 2.86 -8.34
CA GLN A 70 -4.47 1.80 -9.23
C GLN A 70 -3.49 2.32 -10.27
N HIS A 71 -2.62 1.44 -10.72
CA HIS A 71 -1.68 1.71 -11.80
C HIS A 71 -1.62 0.51 -12.74
N VAL A 72 -1.59 0.80 -14.04
CA VAL A 72 -1.27 -0.17 -15.09
C VAL A 72 0.05 0.28 -15.69
N ASN A 73 1.12 -0.45 -15.39
CA ASN A 73 2.47 -0.03 -15.74
C ASN A 73 2.95 -0.66 -17.03
N ILE A 74 3.44 0.19 -17.94
CA ILE A 74 4.01 -0.19 -19.22
C ILE A 74 5.54 -0.28 -19.15
N SER A 75 6.19 0.49 -18.25
CA SER A 75 7.65 0.61 -18.22
C SER A 75 8.25 1.01 -16.86
N ARG A 76 7.47 1.10 -15.81
CA ARG A 76 7.96 1.42 -14.45
C ARG A 76 7.95 0.18 -13.57
N SER A 77 8.90 0.08 -12.66
CA SER A 77 8.85 -0.94 -11.62
C SER A 77 7.60 -0.74 -10.76
N CYS A 78 7.02 -1.82 -10.26
CA CYS A 78 5.88 -1.75 -9.35
C CYS A 78 6.26 -1.02 -8.05
N ASP A 79 7.50 -1.11 -7.68
CA ASP A 79 8.12 -0.50 -6.50
C ASP A 79 7.97 1.01 -6.52
N ASP A 80 8.25 1.66 -7.67
CA ASP A 80 8.07 3.09 -7.84
C ASP A 80 6.61 3.50 -7.63
N ALA A 81 5.66 2.73 -8.17
CA ALA A 81 4.23 3.02 -8.03
C ALA A 81 3.75 2.87 -6.57
N ILE A 82 4.25 1.87 -5.84
CA ILE A 82 3.97 1.66 -4.42
C ILE A 82 4.55 2.82 -3.61
N MET A 83 5.81 3.17 -3.84
CA MET A 83 6.46 4.27 -3.12
C MET A 83 5.82 5.62 -3.43
N ASP A 84 5.41 5.87 -4.67
CA ASP A 84 4.67 7.07 -5.04
C ASP A 84 3.32 7.15 -4.30
N ALA A 85 2.57 6.04 -4.22
CA ALA A 85 1.32 5.97 -3.49
C ALA A 85 1.49 6.27 -2.00
N ILE A 86 2.54 5.72 -1.38
CA ILE A 86 2.89 5.97 0.02
C ILE A 86 3.30 7.43 0.22
N ASN A 87 4.16 7.96 -0.63
CA ASN A 87 4.59 9.35 -0.56
C ASN A 87 3.42 10.32 -0.73
N GLU A 88 2.48 10.01 -1.60
CA GLU A 88 1.28 10.83 -1.79
C GLU A 88 0.36 10.79 -0.56
N PHE A 89 0.15 9.62 0.03
CA PHE A 89 -0.65 9.44 1.25
C PHE A 89 -0.07 10.21 2.46
N PHE A 90 1.25 10.38 2.51
CA PHE A 90 1.95 11.15 3.55
C PHE A 90 2.38 12.55 3.10
N LYS A 91 1.97 13.01 1.93
CA LYS A 91 2.34 14.32 1.38
C LYS A 91 1.90 15.46 2.29
N GLY A 92 2.82 16.41 2.51
CA GLY A 92 2.56 17.60 3.34
C GLY A 92 2.62 17.34 4.85
N ARG A 93 3.11 16.20 5.29
CA ARG A 93 3.26 15.83 6.71
C ARG A 93 4.74 15.75 7.09
N PRO A 94 5.31 16.85 7.62
CA PRO A 94 6.68 16.84 8.12
C PRO A 94 6.71 15.99 9.38
N GLY A 95 7.22 14.77 9.33
CA GLY A 95 7.32 13.90 10.51
C GLY A 95 7.20 12.42 10.22
N VAL A 96 6.79 12.06 9.01
CA VAL A 96 6.93 10.66 8.56
C VAL A 96 8.38 10.42 8.22
N LYS A 97 9.11 9.84 9.18
CA LYS A 97 10.54 9.60 9.06
C LYS A 97 10.88 8.49 8.07
N GLU A 98 12.11 8.49 7.59
CA GLU A 98 12.63 7.42 6.73
C GLU A 98 12.43 6.03 7.34
N GLY A 99 12.54 5.87 8.66
CA GLY A 99 12.25 4.62 9.34
C GLY A 99 10.85 4.08 9.11
N PHE A 100 9.83 4.96 8.99
CA PHE A 100 8.49 4.52 8.62
C PHE A 100 8.42 4.02 7.17
N LYS A 101 9.13 4.67 6.24
CA LYS A 101 9.21 4.21 4.84
C LYS A 101 9.86 2.83 4.73
N ILE A 102 10.88 2.58 5.54
CA ILE A 102 11.52 1.26 5.64
C ILE A 102 10.53 0.22 6.16
N LEU A 103 9.76 0.55 7.21
CA LEU A 103 8.71 -0.34 7.73
C LEU A 103 7.69 -0.72 6.66
N VAL A 104 7.22 0.28 5.90
CA VAL A 104 6.25 0.06 4.82
C VAL A 104 6.87 -0.78 3.71
N LYS A 105 8.11 -0.48 3.31
CA LYS A 105 8.86 -1.27 2.32
C LYS A 105 8.97 -2.72 2.77
N ASN A 106 9.38 -2.96 4.00
CA ASN A 106 9.54 -4.31 4.53
C ASN A 106 8.19 -5.03 4.67
N GLY A 107 7.15 -4.36 5.14
CA GLY A 107 5.81 -4.94 5.28
C GLY A 107 5.10 -5.23 3.95
N LEU A 108 5.61 -4.72 2.83
CA LEU A 108 5.10 -4.95 1.48
C LEU A 108 6.16 -5.63 0.58
N SER A 109 7.19 -6.22 1.16
CA SER A 109 8.34 -6.81 0.43
C SER A 109 7.91 -7.85 -0.61
N GLY A 110 6.93 -8.70 -0.29
CA GLY A 110 6.41 -9.69 -1.22
C GLY A 110 5.73 -9.08 -2.46
N LEU A 111 5.20 -7.85 -2.35
CA LEU A 111 4.66 -7.10 -3.49
C LEU A 111 5.75 -6.33 -4.22
N ILE A 112 6.76 -5.88 -3.51
CA ILE A 112 7.85 -5.07 -4.03
C ILE A 112 8.90 -5.98 -4.72
N GLY A 113 9.04 -7.23 -4.30
CA GLY A 113 10.01 -8.19 -4.85
C GLY A 113 9.90 -8.39 -6.36
N GLU A 114 11.06 -8.41 -7.02
CA GLU A 114 11.19 -8.29 -8.49
C GLU A 114 10.63 -9.45 -9.31
N SER A 115 10.42 -10.63 -8.75
CA SER A 115 10.49 -11.84 -9.57
C SER A 115 9.22 -12.65 -9.72
N CYS A 116 8.13 -12.29 -9.10
CA CYS A 116 6.96 -13.16 -9.08
C CYS A 116 5.98 -12.85 -10.22
N ILE A 117 6.01 -13.68 -11.26
CA ILE A 117 4.94 -13.72 -12.27
C ILE A 117 3.66 -14.21 -11.60
N GLY A 118 2.55 -13.53 -11.87
CA GLY A 118 1.24 -13.91 -11.37
C GLY A 118 0.65 -12.94 -10.35
N LYS A 119 -0.26 -13.46 -9.55
CA LYS A 119 -1.05 -12.69 -8.59
C LYS A 119 -0.37 -12.67 -7.22
N HIS A 120 -0.19 -11.47 -6.68
CA HIS A 120 0.21 -11.22 -5.29
C HIS A 120 -0.81 -10.31 -4.61
N GLU A 121 -1.11 -10.59 -3.35
CA GLU A 121 -2.01 -9.77 -2.54
C GLU A 121 -1.47 -9.76 -1.11
N GLU A 122 -1.27 -8.57 -0.56
CA GLU A 122 -0.78 -8.38 0.80
C GLU A 122 -1.69 -7.46 1.59
N LYS A 123 -1.69 -7.71 2.90
CA LYS A 123 -2.29 -6.85 3.89
C LYS A 123 -1.26 -6.58 4.97
N ALA A 124 -1.02 -5.31 5.24
CA ALA A 124 -0.09 -4.87 6.28
C ALA A 124 -0.73 -3.84 7.20
N VAL A 125 -0.26 -3.79 8.44
CA VAL A 125 -0.68 -2.81 9.44
C VAL A 125 0.58 -2.15 9.99
N PHE A 126 0.61 -0.83 9.93
CA PHE A 126 1.72 -0.02 10.41
C PHE A 126 1.26 0.88 11.55
N ILE A 127 2.11 1.08 12.55
CA ILE A 127 1.86 1.94 13.69
C ILE A 127 2.94 3.02 13.71
N PHE A 128 2.57 4.28 13.85
CA PHE A 128 3.54 5.36 13.99
C PHE A 128 3.02 6.53 14.83
N PRO A 129 3.92 7.27 15.52
CA PRO A 129 3.56 8.49 16.22
C PRO A 129 3.36 9.64 15.23
N GLU A 130 2.27 10.39 15.39
CA GLU A 130 1.99 11.59 14.60
C GLU A 130 1.29 12.65 15.47
N ASN A 131 1.89 13.83 15.59
CA ASN A 131 1.27 15.00 16.21
C ASN A 131 0.53 14.71 17.54
N TYR A 132 1.21 14.13 18.53
CA TYR A 132 0.63 13.75 19.82
C TYR A 132 -0.45 12.65 19.76
N SER A 133 -0.46 11.86 18.71
CA SER A 133 -1.31 10.69 18.58
C SER A 133 -0.50 9.49 18.09
N ILE A 134 -1.01 8.30 18.34
CA ILE A 134 -0.50 7.08 17.75
C ILE A 134 -1.46 6.72 16.62
N VAL A 135 -0.91 6.60 15.43
CA VAL A 135 -1.67 6.35 14.22
C VAL A 135 -1.46 4.92 13.75
N ARG A 136 -2.56 4.29 13.36
CA ARG A 136 -2.61 3.01 12.67
C ARG A 136 -2.87 3.24 11.19
N VAL A 137 -2.05 2.68 10.34
CA VAL A 137 -2.27 2.63 8.89
C VAL A 137 -2.48 1.19 8.47
N ASP A 138 -3.64 0.90 7.92
CA ASP A 138 -3.93 -0.38 7.30
C ASP A 138 -3.78 -0.26 5.80
N VAL A 139 -3.05 -1.19 5.20
CA VAL A 139 -2.78 -1.24 3.76
C VAL A 139 -3.27 -2.58 3.22
N MET A 140 -3.99 -2.54 2.12
CA MET A 140 -4.22 -3.70 1.25
C MET A 140 -3.68 -3.37 -0.13
N ALA A 141 -2.87 -4.25 -0.66
CA ALA A 141 -2.24 -4.06 -1.96
C ALA A 141 -2.31 -5.33 -2.80
N TYR A 142 -2.38 -5.15 -4.11
CA TYR A 142 -2.48 -6.20 -5.11
C TYR A 142 -1.56 -5.87 -6.26
N LYS A 143 -0.81 -6.86 -6.69
CA LYS A 143 0.04 -6.83 -7.88
C LYS A 143 -0.28 -8.02 -8.75
N TYR A 144 -0.34 -7.81 -10.05
CA TYR A 144 -0.31 -8.87 -11.02
C TYR A 144 0.79 -8.60 -12.03
N THR A 145 1.73 -9.51 -12.14
CA THR A 145 2.85 -9.42 -13.09
C THR A 145 2.61 -10.39 -14.24
N PHE A 146 2.63 -9.85 -15.46
CA PHE A 146 2.42 -10.62 -16.67
C PHE A 146 3.68 -11.36 -17.10
N SER A 147 3.52 -12.59 -17.58
CA SER A 147 4.60 -13.30 -18.25
C SER A 147 4.88 -12.65 -19.61
N ARG A 148 6.13 -12.31 -19.90
CA ARG A 148 6.56 -11.80 -21.23
C ARG A 148 6.20 -12.73 -22.41
N LYS A 149 5.78 -13.95 -22.15
CA LYS A 149 5.37 -14.94 -23.15
C LYS A 149 3.88 -14.94 -23.44
N GLY A 150 3.09 -14.13 -22.73
CA GLY A 150 1.64 -14.06 -22.88
C GLY A 150 1.23 -13.15 -24.05
N VAL A 151 0.20 -13.57 -24.78
CA VAL A 151 -0.27 -12.96 -26.01
C VAL A 151 -1.00 -11.62 -25.82
N LEU A 152 -1.32 -11.23 -24.58
CA LEU A 152 -2.36 -10.23 -24.35
C LEU A 152 -1.88 -8.77 -24.28
N VAL A 153 -0.68 -8.47 -23.88
CA VAL A 153 -0.20 -7.07 -23.90
C VAL A 153 1.32 -7.08 -23.96
N ARG A 154 1.89 -6.75 -25.11
CA ARG A 154 3.35 -6.73 -25.31
C ARG A 154 4.08 -5.72 -24.42
N ASP A 155 3.35 -4.72 -23.91
CA ASP A 155 3.90 -3.54 -23.26
C ASP A 155 3.47 -3.36 -21.81
N VAL A 156 2.49 -4.12 -21.27
CA VAL A 156 2.12 -4.05 -19.86
C VAL A 156 2.90 -5.08 -19.04
N GLU A 157 3.72 -4.61 -18.12
CA GLU A 157 4.51 -5.47 -17.25
C GLU A 157 3.72 -5.90 -16.01
N ASN A 158 2.95 -4.97 -15.42
CA ASN A 158 2.20 -5.26 -14.21
C ASN A 158 0.98 -4.36 -14.03
N VAL A 159 0.04 -4.83 -13.22
CA VAL A 159 -1.11 -4.09 -12.70
C VAL A 159 -1.00 -4.03 -11.20
N PHE A 160 -1.17 -2.85 -10.64
CA PHE A 160 -1.14 -2.59 -9.22
C PHE A 160 -2.42 -1.90 -8.76
N ALA A 161 -2.99 -2.35 -7.64
CA ALA A 161 -4.13 -1.72 -6.99
C ALA A 161 -3.92 -1.72 -5.48
N TYR A 162 -4.32 -0.65 -4.80
CA TYR A 162 -4.15 -0.52 -3.37
C TYR A 162 -5.29 0.26 -2.71
N ALA A 163 -5.45 0.05 -1.43
CA ALA A 163 -6.18 0.93 -0.53
C ALA A 163 -5.43 1.06 0.78
N MET A 164 -5.42 2.26 1.34
CA MET A 164 -4.81 2.61 2.62
C MET A 164 -5.81 3.38 3.46
N THR A 165 -5.83 3.09 4.76
CA THR A 165 -6.66 3.82 5.71
C THR A 165 -5.83 4.26 6.89
N LYS A 166 -6.17 5.41 7.47
CA LYS A 166 -5.52 5.99 8.62
C LYS A 166 -6.52 6.14 9.77
N SER A 167 -6.14 5.62 10.93
CA SER A 167 -6.97 5.64 12.14
C SER A 167 -6.13 6.04 13.34
N ILE A 168 -6.75 6.67 14.35
CA ILE A 168 -6.08 6.95 15.62
C ILE A 168 -6.23 5.73 16.51
N VAL A 169 -5.11 5.25 17.06
CA VAL A 169 -5.10 4.15 18.03
C VAL A 169 -5.76 4.62 19.35
N ASP A 170 -6.65 3.82 19.88
CA ASP A 170 -7.19 4.03 21.22
C ASP A 170 -6.18 3.59 22.28
N TYR A 171 -5.23 4.47 22.59
CA TYR A 171 -4.13 4.20 23.50
C TYR A 171 -4.56 3.78 24.91
N GLN A 172 -5.83 4.03 25.28
CA GLN A 172 -6.38 3.59 26.56
C GLN A 172 -6.70 2.09 26.57
N LYS A 173 -6.89 1.50 25.39
CA LYS A 173 -7.19 0.07 25.20
C LYS A 173 -6.00 -0.74 24.72
N VAL A 174 -4.94 -0.09 24.29
CA VAL A 174 -3.76 -0.73 23.66
C VAL A 174 -2.54 -0.46 24.51
N GLY A 175 -1.91 -1.52 25.02
CA GLY A 175 -0.67 -1.41 25.80
C GLY A 175 0.54 -1.12 24.92
N ILE A 176 1.53 -0.42 25.50
CA ILE A 176 2.78 -0.07 24.78
C ILE A 176 3.53 -1.32 24.30
N ASP A 177 3.57 -2.39 25.09
CA ASP A 177 4.27 -3.63 24.74
C ASP A 177 3.68 -4.25 23.47
N TYR A 178 2.35 -4.18 23.30
CA TYR A 178 1.71 -4.68 22.09
C TYR A 178 2.01 -3.81 20.86
N LEU A 179 2.05 -2.48 21.03
CA LEU A 179 2.44 -1.57 19.96
C LEU A 179 3.88 -1.83 19.50
N LEU A 180 4.80 -2.02 20.45
CA LEU A 180 6.19 -2.36 20.16
C LEU A 180 6.31 -3.71 19.45
N HIS A 181 5.54 -4.71 19.88
CA HIS A 181 5.50 -6.02 19.22
C HIS A 181 5.05 -5.88 17.75
N CYS A 182 3.99 -5.13 17.48
CA CYS A 182 3.53 -4.89 16.11
C CYS A 182 4.58 -4.23 15.23
N VAL A 183 5.34 -3.27 15.77
CA VAL A 183 6.44 -2.61 15.06
C VAL A 183 7.54 -3.61 14.73
N VAL A 184 8.01 -4.38 15.73
CA VAL A 184 9.08 -5.37 15.56
C VAL A 184 8.68 -6.48 14.60
N ASP A 185 7.43 -6.95 14.67
CA ASP A 185 6.91 -8.00 13.80
C ASP A 185 6.89 -7.54 12.33
N THR A 186 6.42 -6.31 12.09
CA THR A 186 6.43 -5.71 10.76
C THR A 186 7.84 -5.56 10.20
N MET A 187 8.83 -5.27 11.06
CA MET A 187 10.23 -5.14 10.66
C MET A 187 10.88 -6.46 10.27
N ARG A 188 10.48 -7.57 10.93
CA ARG A 188 11.05 -8.91 10.70
C ARG A 188 10.55 -9.58 9.44
N ASN A 189 9.40 -9.17 8.92
CA ASN A 189 8.78 -9.77 7.74
C ASN A 189 9.39 -9.25 6.41
N GLY A 190 10.41 -8.38 6.46
CA GLY A 190 11.15 -7.92 5.29
C GLY A 190 12.28 -8.87 4.93
N GLU A 191 12.45 -9.15 3.63
CA GLU A 191 13.50 -10.00 3.11
C GLU A 191 14.91 -9.39 3.30
N ASP A 192 15.88 -10.22 3.69
CA ASP A 192 17.34 -10.19 3.52
C ASP A 192 18.18 -9.03 4.06
N GLU A 193 17.68 -7.87 4.33
CA GLU A 193 18.45 -6.83 4.99
C GLU A 193 17.78 -6.41 6.32
N ASP A 194 18.40 -6.76 7.42
CA ASP A 194 18.02 -6.21 8.73
C ASP A 194 18.05 -4.67 8.62
N PRO A 195 16.93 -3.98 8.89
CA PRO A 195 16.90 -2.53 8.86
C PRO A 195 17.95 -1.98 9.84
N PRO A 196 18.54 -0.82 9.56
CA PRO A 196 19.57 -0.25 10.43
C PRO A 196 19.03 -0.12 11.87
N ILE A 197 19.59 -0.89 12.78
CA ILE A 197 19.13 -1.02 14.18
C ILE A 197 18.96 0.37 14.83
N GLY A 198 19.79 1.34 14.45
CA GLY A 198 19.72 2.70 14.97
C GLY A 198 18.40 3.42 14.63
N GLU A 199 17.91 3.31 13.41
CA GLU A 199 16.66 3.95 12.98
C GLU A 199 15.44 3.31 13.64
N ILE A 200 15.48 2.00 13.81
CA ILE A 200 14.45 1.25 14.53
C ILE A 200 14.39 1.71 15.99
N MET A 201 15.53 1.80 16.64
CA MET A 201 15.61 2.24 18.04
C MET A 201 15.10 3.67 18.23
N ASP A 202 15.38 4.56 17.30
CA ASP A 202 14.88 5.93 17.37
C ASP A 202 13.37 5.99 17.16
N TYR A 203 12.84 5.18 16.25
CA TYR A 203 11.39 5.03 16.05
C TYR A 203 10.68 4.48 17.29
N ILE A 204 11.23 3.42 17.89
CA ILE A 204 10.72 2.85 19.14
C ILE A 204 10.70 3.88 20.26
N LYS A 205 11.77 4.65 20.43
CA LYS A 205 11.87 5.73 21.44
C LYS A 205 10.78 6.78 21.22
N GLU A 206 10.53 7.20 19.98
CA GLU A 206 9.48 8.17 19.69
C GLU A 206 8.08 7.64 20.00
N LEU A 207 7.81 6.39 19.64
CA LEU A 207 6.54 5.74 19.96
C LEU A 207 6.35 5.67 21.48
N GLN A 208 7.38 5.29 22.22
CA GLN A 208 7.35 5.26 23.69
C GLN A 208 7.13 6.65 24.29
N MET A 209 7.82 7.68 23.78
CA MET A 209 7.63 9.05 24.22
C MET A 209 6.21 9.54 23.96
N CYS A 210 5.69 9.29 22.77
CA CYS A 210 4.32 9.66 22.41
C CYS A 210 3.30 8.96 23.32
N TRP A 211 3.44 7.66 23.53
CA TRP A 211 2.56 6.88 24.40
C TRP A 211 2.61 7.36 25.86
N LYS A 212 3.80 7.66 26.36
CA LYS A 212 3.99 8.21 27.72
C LYS A 212 3.29 9.56 27.88
N MET A 213 3.50 10.50 26.95
CA MET A 213 2.82 11.79 26.95
C MET A 213 1.29 11.66 26.95
N LEU A 214 0.75 10.77 26.11
CA LEU A 214 -0.69 10.53 26.04
C LEU A 214 -1.28 10.01 27.38
N ASN A 215 -0.56 9.17 28.10
CA ASN A 215 -1.03 8.59 29.35
C ASN A 215 -0.78 9.50 30.56
N GLU A 216 0.31 10.23 30.63
CA GLU A 216 0.67 11.08 31.76
C GLU A 216 0.00 12.46 31.69
N ASP A 217 0.07 13.12 30.53
CA ASP A 217 -0.42 14.50 30.40
C ASP A 217 -1.92 14.59 30.12
N PHE A 218 -2.50 13.63 29.42
CA PHE A 218 -3.92 13.62 29.08
C PHE A 218 -4.74 12.64 29.93
N GLY A 219 -4.13 11.61 30.50
CA GLY A 219 -4.79 10.69 31.44
C GLY A 219 -5.13 11.30 32.77
N ALA A 220 -4.33 12.28 33.24
CA ALA A 220 -4.54 12.98 34.52
C ALA A 220 -5.67 14.04 34.50
N ARG A 221 -6.28 14.31 33.36
CA ARG A 221 -7.35 15.32 33.20
C ARG A 221 -8.75 14.72 33.18
N ARG A 222 -8.91 13.46 33.53
CA ARG A 222 -10.18 12.77 33.74
C ARG A 222 -10.21 12.24 35.15
#